data_f2632ff28404f387fc0263648c33cd01
#
_entry.id   f2632ff28404f387fc0263648c33cd01
#
_cell.length_a   1.000
_cell.length_b   1.000
_cell.length_c   1.000
_cell.angle_alpha   90.00
_cell.angle_beta   90.00
_cell.angle_gamma   90.00
#
_symmetry.space_group_name_H-M   'P 1'
#
loop_
_entity.id
_entity.type
_entity.pdbx_description
1 polymer ?
#
loop_
_entity_poly.entity_id
_entity_poly.type
_entity_poly.pdbx_seq_one_letter_code
_entity_poly.pdbx_strand_id
1 'polypeptide(L)'
;MELEVIKNKIIEIRGCKVMLDFDLALLYNVETRVLKQAVRRNHNRFPEDFMFELTEIELNSLRSQIVTLKNNGRGQHSKYLPFAFTEQGIAMLSSILNSEKAIEVNISIIRAFVTMRQFTLTYSELKLDTRSNRYRETLAL
;
A
#
# COMPACT_ATOMS: atom_id res chain seq x y z
N MET A 1 -7.13 7.69 -13.60
CA MET A 1 -5.85 7.54 -12.92
C MET A 1 -5.16 6.29 -13.39
N GLU A 2 -3.92 6.42 -13.77
CA GLU A 2 -3.22 5.31 -14.36
C GLU A 2 -2.77 4.28 -13.33
N LEU A 3 -2.96 3.02 -13.68
CA LEU A 3 -2.60 1.89 -12.84
C LEU A 3 -1.12 1.90 -12.45
N GLU A 4 -0.25 2.23 -13.41
CA GLU A 4 1.19 2.23 -13.16
C GLU A 4 1.61 3.24 -12.10
N VAL A 5 0.97 4.41 -12.09
CA VAL A 5 1.27 5.43 -11.09
C VAL A 5 0.96 4.90 -9.70
N ILE A 6 -0.17 4.23 -9.56
CA ILE A 6 -0.58 3.68 -8.26
C ILE A 6 0.31 2.51 -7.87
N LYS A 7 0.58 1.60 -8.80
CA LYS A 7 1.41 0.42 -8.54
C LYS A 7 2.79 0.81 -8.02
N ASN A 8 3.35 1.88 -8.55
CA ASN A 8 4.67 2.34 -8.11
C ASN A 8 4.68 2.86 -6.67
N LYS A 9 3.52 3.17 -6.13
CA LYS A 9 3.40 3.65 -4.76
C LYS A 9 3.03 2.55 -3.77
N ILE A 10 2.73 1.36 -4.26
CA ILE A 10 2.45 0.22 -3.39
C ILE A 10 3.76 -0.47 -3.08
N ILE A 11 4.09 -0.55 -1.81
CA ILE A 11 5.35 -1.14 -1.34
C ILE A 11 5.06 -2.25 -0.34
N GLU A 12 6.07 -3.05 -0.06
CA GLU A 12 5.91 -4.16 0.89
C GLU A 12 6.63 -3.84 2.19
N ILE A 13 5.90 -3.91 3.29
CA ILE A 13 6.45 -3.70 4.63
C ILE A 13 5.83 -4.74 5.54
N ARG A 14 6.65 -5.42 6.33
CA ARG A 14 6.19 -6.46 7.25
C ARG A 14 5.43 -7.57 6.54
N GLY A 15 5.82 -7.85 5.30
CA GLY A 15 5.16 -8.88 4.51
C GLY A 15 3.80 -8.48 3.96
N CYS A 16 3.42 -7.23 4.10
CA CYS A 16 2.13 -6.72 3.61
C CYS A 16 2.35 -5.67 2.52
N LYS A 17 1.49 -5.67 1.53
CA LYS A 17 1.49 -4.61 0.53
C LYS A 17 0.73 -3.43 1.12
N VAL A 18 1.36 -2.26 1.11
CA VAL A 18 0.81 -1.07 1.73
C VAL A 18 1.07 0.16 0.88
N MET A 19 0.36 1.24 1.19
CA MET A 19 0.67 2.57 0.67
C MET A 19 0.86 3.49 1.86
N LEU A 20 1.79 4.42 1.72
CA LEU A 20 2.11 5.35 2.81
C LEU A 20 1.17 6.56 2.77
N ASP A 21 1.00 7.18 3.93
CA ASP A 21 0.07 8.29 4.10
C ASP A 21 0.32 9.44 3.14
N PHE A 22 1.59 9.83 2.94
CA PHE A 22 1.88 10.97 2.05
C PHE A 22 1.57 10.66 0.59
N ASP A 23 1.71 9.40 0.17
CA ASP A 23 1.33 9.01 -1.19
C ASP A 23 -0.19 9.05 -1.35
N LEU A 24 -0.91 8.55 -0.35
CA LEU A 24 -2.37 8.58 -0.37
C LEU A 24 -2.88 10.00 -0.35
N ALA A 25 -2.30 10.84 0.50
CA ALA A 25 -2.70 12.24 0.60
C ALA A 25 -2.53 12.95 -0.75
N LEU A 26 -1.42 12.66 -1.42
CA LEU A 26 -1.17 13.23 -2.75
C LEU A 26 -2.27 12.82 -3.72
N LEU A 27 -2.62 11.55 -3.74
CA LEU A 27 -3.65 11.04 -4.66
C LEU A 27 -5.03 11.61 -4.33
N TYR A 28 -5.34 11.76 -3.05
CA TYR A 28 -6.62 12.35 -2.62
C TYR A 28 -6.66 13.86 -2.73
N ASN A 29 -5.52 14.47 -2.99
CA ASN A 29 -5.38 15.92 -3.05
C ASN A 29 -5.71 16.58 -1.72
N VAL A 30 -5.17 16.02 -0.65
CA VAL A 30 -5.29 16.58 0.70
C VAL A 30 -3.91 16.61 1.33
N GLU A 31 -3.76 17.39 2.39
CA GLU A 31 -2.50 17.41 3.12
C GLU A 31 -2.35 16.14 3.95
N THR A 32 -1.12 15.65 4.04
CA THR A 32 -0.82 14.47 4.87
C THR A 32 -1.29 14.66 6.31
N ARG A 33 -1.07 15.85 6.84
CA ARG A 33 -1.48 16.19 8.21
C ARG A 33 -2.99 16.00 8.39
N VAL A 34 -3.76 16.42 7.40
CA VAL A 34 -5.22 16.33 7.45
C VAL A 34 -5.65 14.87 7.41
N LEU A 35 -5.01 14.08 6.54
CA LEU A 35 -5.31 12.66 6.44
C LEU A 35 -5.02 11.95 7.76
N LYS A 36 -3.85 12.20 8.32
CA LYS A 36 -3.46 11.56 9.59
C LYS A 36 -4.39 11.96 10.73
N GLN A 37 -4.82 13.20 10.74
CA GLN A 37 -5.74 13.70 11.77
C GLN A 37 -7.09 12.97 11.68
N ALA A 38 -7.59 12.79 10.46
CA ALA A 38 -8.85 12.07 10.26
C ALA A 38 -8.74 10.63 10.74
N VAL A 39 -7.61 9.98 10.46
CA VAL A 39 -7.37 8.62 10.90
C VAL A 39 -7.32 8.55 12.43
N ARG A 40 -6.61 9.48 13.05
CA ARG A 40 -6.51 9.52 14.52
C ARG A 40 -7.86 9.71 15.19
N ARG A 41 -8.72 10.52 14.60
CA ARG A 41 -10.07 10.74 15.12
C ARG A 41 -10.94 9.50 14.99
N ASN A 42 -10.55 8.61 14.10
CA ASN A 42 -11.29 7.38 13.83
C ASN A 42 -10.42 6.15 14.05
N HIS A 43 -9.51 6.21 15.02
CA HIS A 43 -8.51 5.18 15.22
C HIS A 43 -9.10 3.79 15.45
N ASN A 44 -10.30 3.73 16.00
CA ASN A 44 -10.96 2.45 16.23
C ASN A 44 -11.37 1.74 14.94
N ARG A 45 -11.33 2.46 13.82
CA ARG A 45 -11.62 1.86 12.50
C ARG A 45 -10.37 1.33 11.82
N PHE A 46 -9.21 1.52 12.45
CA PHE A 46 -7.93 1.14 11.84
C PHE A 46 -7.13 0.22 12.77
N PRO A 47 -7.55 -1.06 12.87
CA PRO A 47 -6.73 -2.02 13.60
C PRO A 47 -5.40 -2.26 12.88
N GLU A 48 -4.48 -2.95 13.52
CA GLU A 48 -3.12 -3.13 12.98
C GLU A 48 -3.05 -3.75 11.59
N ASP A 49 -4.03 -4.57 11.24
CA ASP A 49 -4.06 -5.16 9.90
C ASP A 49 -4.67 -4.22 8.86
N PHE A 50 -5.16 -3.04 9.29
CA PHE A 50 -5.66 -2.00 8.40
C PHE A 50 -4.63 -0.88 8.24
N MET A 51 -3.98 -0.50 9.34
CA MET A 51 -2.99 0.58 9.31
C MET A 51 -2.02 0.41 10.46
N PHE A 52 -0.75 0.73 10.21
CA PHE A 52 0.24 0.76 11.27
C PHE A 52 1.23 1.90 11.00
N GLU A 53 1.81 2.41 12.08
CA GLU A 53 2.82 3.45 11.97
C GLU A 53 4.18 2.78 11.78
N LEU A 54 4.97 3.30 10.85
CA LEU A 54 6.32 2.77 10.63
C LEU A 54 7.22 3.07 11.82
N THR A 55 8.20 2.21 12.04
CA THR A 55 9.28 2.51 12.97
C THR A 55 10.33 3.34 12.23
N GLU A 56 11.22 3.95 13.00
CA GLU A 56 12.33 4.70 12.41
C GLU A 56 13.23 3.80 11.57
N ILE A 57 13.41 2.57 12.01
CA ILE A 57 14.22 1.60 11.27
C ILE A 57 13.58 1.31 9.92
N GLU A 58 12.29 1.09 9.91
CA GLU A 58 11.56 0.84 8.66
C GLU A 58 11.64 2.03 7.73
N LEU A 59 11.46 3.24 8.25
CA LEU A 59 11.53 4.44 7.44
C LEU A 59 12.92 4.63 6.86
N ASN A 60 13.96 4.43 7.67
CA ASN A 60 15.34 4.56 7.20
C ASN A 60 15.66 3.53 6.12
N SER A 61 15.13 2.33 6.26
CA SER A 61 15.29 1.29 5.25
C SER A 61 14.68 1.74 3.91
N LEU A 62 13.51 2.35 3.97
CA LEU A 62 12.86 2.87 2.77
C LEU A 62 13.67 4.00 2.14
N ARG A 63 14.21 4.89 2.96
CA ARG A 63 15.01 6.01 2.46
C ARG A 63 16.25 5.55 1.70
N SER A 64 16.83 4.44 2.11
CA SER A 64 17.99 3.91 1.42
C SER A 64 17.63 3.27 0.09
N GLN A 65 16.38 2.88 -0.09
CA GLN A 65 15.93 2.23 -1.31
C GLN A 65 15.28 3.20 -2.30
N ILE A 66 14.67 4.26 -1.78
CA ILE A 66 13.89 5.19 -2.60
C ILE A 66 14.53 6.56 -2.58
N VAL A 67 15.20 6.90 -3.69
CA VAL A 67 15.94 8.15 -3.82
C VAL A 67 15.03 9.37 -3.59
N THR A 68 13.82 9.33 -4.14
CA THR A 68 12.89 10.44 -4.00
C THR A 68 12.54 10.69 -2.54
N LEU A 69 12.28 9.62 -1.80
CA LEU A 69 11.97 9.72 -0.39
C LEU A 69 13.16 10.26 0.38
N LYS A 70 14.34 9.81 0.03
CA LYS A 70 15.58 10.26 0.64
C LYS A 70 15.76 11.76 0.47
N ASN A 71 15.51 12.26 -0.72
CA ASN A 71 15.63 13.69 -1.02
C ASN A 71 14.58 14.50 -0.29
N ASN A 72 13.37 13.98 -0.20
CA ASN A 72 12.30 14.64 0.50
C ASN A 72 12.48 14.55 2.01
N GLY A 73 13.29 13.63 2.42
CA GLY A 73 13.50 13.33 3.82
C GLY A 73 14.24 14.38 4.59
N ARG A 74 14.76 15.38 3.93
CA ARG A 74 15.67 16.30 4.55
C ARG A 74 15.00 17.26 5.51
N GLY A 75 15.20 17.00 6.78
CA GLY A 75 14.84 17.93 7.83
C GLY A 75 13.38 18.10 8.14
N GLN A 76 12.53 17.41 7.43
CA GLN A 76 11.14 17.69 7.58
C GLN A 76 10.34 16.69 8.35
N HIS A 77 10.81 15.50 8.39
CA HIS A 77 9.95 14.48 8.80
C HIS A 77 10.45 13.63 9.82
N SER A 78 11.55 13.91 10.35
CA SER A 78 12.10 13.11 11.40
C SER A 78 11.17 13.03 12.61
N LYS A 79 10.25 14.00 12.73
CA LYS A 79 9.33 14.04 13.85
C LYS A 79 8.14 13.11 13.71
N TYR A 80 7.68 12.87 12.50
CA TYR A 80 6.43 12.18 12.30
C TYR A 80 6.67 10.98 11.39
N LEU A 81 6.42 9.80 11.95
CA LEU A 81 6.58 8.58 11.21
C LEU A 81 5.34 8.34 10.33
N PRO A 82 5.54 7.84 9.11
CA PRO A 82 4.41 7.61 8.22
C PRO A 82 3.47 6.52 8.73
N PHE A 83 2.22 6.63 8.33
CA PHE A 83 1.24 5.56 8.50
C PHE A 83 1.24 4.73 7.23
N ALA A 84 1.23 3.41 7.37
CA ALA A 84 1.15 2.49 6.25
C ALA A 84 -0.24 1.86 6.25
N PHE A 85 -0.91 1.94 5.11
CA PHE A 85 -2.28 1.44 4.98
C PHE A 85 -2.30 0.22 4.08
N THR A 86 -2.88 -0.86 4.59
CA THR A 86 -3.12 -2.05 3.79
C THR A 86 -4.34 -1.81 2.89
N GLU A 87 -4.64 -2.77 2.04
CA GLU A 87 -5.82 -2.69 1.18
C GLU A 87 -7.08 -2.44 2.02
N GLN A 88 -7.22 -3.15 3.14
CA GLN A 88 -8.36 -2.98 4.04
C GLN A 88 -8.39 -1.57 4.63
N GLY A 89 -7.23 -1.05 5.01
CA GLY A 89 -7.15 0.30 5.56
C GLY A 89 -7.53 1.36 4.54
N ILE A 90 -7.12 1.17 3.30
CA ILE A 90 -7.45 2.09 2.22
C ILE A 90 -8.96 2.07 1.96
N ALA A 91 -9.56 0.87 1.97
CA ALA A 91 -11.00 0.76 1.82
C ALA A 91 -11.72 1.50 2.95
N MET A 92 -11.20 1.38 4.18
CA MET A 92 -11.80 2.08 5.32
C MET A 92 -11.66 3.60 5.20
N LEU A 93 -10.60 4.08 4.56
CA LEU A 93 -10.41 5.52 4.37
C LEU A 93 -11.58 6.16 3.62
N SER A 94 -12.20 5.43 2.70
CA SER A 94 -13.33 6.00 1.96
C SER A 94 -14.52 6.30 2.86
N SER A 95 -14.61 5.66 4.02
CA SER A 95 -15.71 5.92 4.95
C SER A 95 -15.48 7.18 5.79
N ILE A 96 -14.24 7.63 5.93
CA ILE A 96 -13.94 8.81 6.75
C ILE A 96 -13.58 10.04 5.92
N LEU A 97 -13.12 9.86 4.70
CA LEU A 97 -12.78 10.99 3.83
C LEU A 97 -14.00 11.49 3.07
N ASN A 98 -14.93 10.65 2.83
CA ASN A 98 -16.28 10.98 2.34
C ASN A 98 -16.35 12.08 1.28
N SER A 99 -15.55 12.00 0.24
CA SER A 99 -15.61 12.90 -0.89
C SER A 99 -15.63 12.09 -2.18
N GLU A 100 -16.19 12.68 -3.24
CA GLU A 100 -16.23 12.00 -4.53
C GLU A 100 -14.82 11.68 -5.01
N LYS A 101 -13.90 12.61 -4.81
CA LYS A 101 -12.50 12.42 -5.21
C LYS A 101 -11.88 11.22 -4.49
N ALA A 102 -12.08 11.15 -3.18
CA ALA A 102 -11.52 10.05 -2.40
C ALA A 102 -12.12 8.71 -2.82
N ILE A 103 -13.41 8.68 -3.10
CA ILE A 103 -14.09 7.47 -3.53
C ILE A 103 -13.53 6.99 -4.87
N GLU A 104 -13.40 7.90 -5.84
CA GLU A 104 -12.84 7.58 -7.15
C GLU A 104 -11.42 7.05 -7.04
N VAL A 105 -10.60 7.75 -6.27
CA VAL A 105 -9.20 7.36 -6.08
C VAL A 105 -9.13 6.00 -5.41
N ASN A 106 -9.96 5.76 -4.39
CA ASN A 106 -9.95 4.48 -3.71
C ASN A 106 -10.34 3.32 -4.61
N ILE A 107 -11.30 3.52 -5.48
CA ILE A 107 -11.67 2.49 -6.45
C ILE A 107 -10.45 2.12 -7.30
N SER A 108 -9.73 3.11 -7.79
CA SER A 108 -8.52 2.87 -8.59
C SER A 108 -7.44 2.15 -7.79
N ILE A 109 -7.26 2.56 -6.55
CA ILE A 109 -6.24 1.94 -5.69
C ILE A 109 -6.59 0.48 -5.40
N ILE A 110 -7.85 0.22 -5.03
CA ILE A 110 -8.28 -1.15 -4.73
C ILE A 110 -8.11 -2.04 -5.96
N ARG A 111 -8.44 -1.50 -7.14
CA ARG A 111 -8.23 -2.25 -8.38
C ARG A 111 -6.76 -2.57 -8.61
N ALA A 112 -5.88 -1.64 -8.24
CA ALA A 112 -4.44 -1.87 -8.35
C ALA A 112 -4.00 -3.02 -7.43
N PHE A 113 -4.47 -3.03 -6.20
CA PHE A 113 -4.16 -4.11 -5.26
C PHE A 113 -4.67 -5.46 -5.78
N VAL A 114 -5.89 -5.47 -6.29
CA VAL A 114 -6.48 -6.70 -6.84
C VAL A 114 -5.65 -7.19 -8.02
N THR A 115 -5.29 -6.29 -8.92
CA THR A 115 -4.49 -6.64 -10.10
C THR A 115 -3.13 -7.20 -9.69
N MET A 116 -2.48 -6.58 -8.73
CA MET A 116 -1.18 -7.05 -8.26
C MET A 116 -1.28 -8.42 -7.60
N ARG A 117 -2.34 -8.64 -6.83
CA ARG A 117 -2.57 -9.93 -6.18
C ARG A 117 -2.80 -11.03 -7.22
N GLN A 118 -3.60 -10.73 -8.24
CA GLN A 118 -3.87 -11.68 -9.32
C GLN A 118 -2.60 -12.01 -10.08
N PHE A 119 -1.79 -11.00 -10.36
CA PHE A 119 -0.51 -11.21 -11.04
C PHE A 119 0.39 -12.11 -10.21
N THR A 120 0.46 -11.88 -8.92
CA THR A 120 1.28 -12.69 -8.02
C THR A 120 0.81 -14.13 -7.99
N LEU A 121 -0.49 -14.35 -7.93
CA LEU A 121 -1.06 -15.69 -7.93
C LEU A 121 -0.77 -16.41 -9.25
N THR A 122 -0.95 -15.73 -10.37
CA THR A 122 -0.68 -16.29 -11.66
C THR A 122 0.79 -16.69 -11.81
N TYR A 123 1.67 -15.81 -11.36
CA TYR A 123 3.10 -16.08 -11.38
C TYR A 123 3.44 -17.28 -10.52
N SER A 124 2.85 -17.38 -9.36
CA SER A 124 3.06 -18.51 -8.45
C SER A 124 2.57 -19.82 -9.06
N GLU A 125 1.43 -19.77 -9.73
CA GLU A 125 0.89 -20.95 -10.42
C GLU A 125 1.81 -21.40 -11.53
N LEU A 126 2.30 -20.46 -12.33
CA LEU A 126 3.24 -20.77 -13.39
C LEU A 126 4.52 -21.37 -12.87
N LYS A 127 5.01 -20.86 -11.76
CA LYS A 127 6.20 -21.38 -11.13
C LYS A 127 5.98 -22.79 -10.65
N LEU A 128 4.83 -23.04 -10.04
CA LEU A 128 4.49 -24.39 -9.58
C LEU A 128 4.39 -25.36 -10.76
N ASP A 129 3.77 -24.93 -11.84
CA ASP A 129 3.66 -25.75 -13.04
C ASP A 129 5.04 -26.10 -13.56
N THR A 130 5.92 -25.14 -13.65
CA THR A 130 7.28 -25.37 -14.13
C THR A 130 8.03 -26.33 -13.23
N ARG A 131 7.91 -26.14 -11.93
CA ARG A 131 8.58 -26.97 -10.97
C ARG A 131 8.04 -28.38 -10.90
N SER A 132 6.72 -28.50 -11.02
CA SER A 132 6.01 -29.75 -10.77
C SER A 132 5.51 -30.39 -12.04
N ASN A 133 5.99 -29.97 -13.18
CA ASN A 133 5.54 -30.50 -14.43
C ASN A 133 5.60 -32.02 -14.47
N ARG A 134 6.66 -32.58 -13.93
CA ARG A 134 6.83 -34.04 -13.85
C ARG A 134 5.73 -34.69 -13.02
N TYR A 135 5.40 -34.07 -11.91
CA TYR A 135 4.37 -34.59 -11.01
C TYR A 135 3.00 -34.48 -11.67
N ARG A 136 2.76 -33.40 -12.36
CA ARG A 136 1.50 -33.18 -13.02
C ARG A 136 1.25 -34.22 -14.09
N GLU A 137 2.24 -34.49 -14.89
CA GLU A 137 2.14 -35.50 -15.92
C GLU A 137 1.84 -36.86 -15.32
N THR A 138 2.48 -37.15 -14.19
CA THR A 138 2.25 -38.41 -13.51
C THR A 138 0.85 -38.50 -12.93
N LEU A 139 0.36 -37.39 -12.36
CA LEU A 139 -0.95 -37.37 -11.74
C LEU A 139 -2.09 -37.34 -12.76
N ALA A 140 -1.85 -36.76 -13.89
CA ALA A 140 -2.86 -36.66 -14.93
C ALA A 140 -3.14 -38.00 -15.59
N LEU A 141 -2.24 -38.92 -15.42
CA LEU A 141 -2.43 -40.27 -15.95
C LEU A 141 -3.22 -41.14 -15.00
#